data_8855148dca474c0aba61b8c73c4c55cb
#
_entry.id   8855148dca474c0aba61b8c73c4c55cb
#
_cell.length_a   1.000
_cell.length_b   1.000
_cell.length_c   1.000
_cell.angle_alpha   90.00
_cell.angle_beta   90.00
_cell.angle_gamma   90.00
#
_symmetry.space_group_name_H-M   'P 1'
#
loop_
_entity.id
_entity.type
_entity.pdbx_description
1 polymer ?
#
loop_
_entity_poly.entity_id
_entity_poly.type
_entity_poly.pdbx_seq_one_letter_code
_entity_poly.pdbx_strand_id
1 'polypeptide(L)'
;MKKNIILNSDSYKYSMFNQYPKGTEIVYSYIESRGGKWDSTLFFGLQAFIKEYLLDPITKDDIDFAENIIKNHGEPFYREGWEYILDKYNGFLPVVIKAVPEGTIVPVKNVLVTIENTDSKCFWLTTFLETALLRAVWYPTTVATNSYESKKIILKWLEKNGNPSDIDFRLHDFGARGVSSLESSGIGGAAHLVNFMGTDNIAGLCFARSYYNGGIAGFSVPAMEHSTVTSWGRDNEVDSYCNMICNNPNSTVSIVSDSYDIYRACHYYGSVL
;
A
#
# COMPACT_ATOMS: atom_id res chain seq x y z
N MET A 1 -4.62 12.63 -12.60
CA MET A 1 -4.98 11.87 -13.82
C MET A 1 -6.27 11.13 -13.51
N LYS A 2 -7.28 11.17 -14.40
CA LYS A 2 -8.50 10.36 -14.21
C LYS A 2 -8.08 8.88 -14.18
N LYS A 3 -8.64 8.10 -13.26
CA LYS A 3 -8.38 6.67 -13.17
C LYS A 3 -9.04 5.98 -14.38
N ASN A 4 -8.24 5.39 -15.25
CA ASN A 4 -8.71 4.66 -16.42
C ASN A 4 -7.99 3.31 -16.47
N ILE A 5 -8.71 2.24 -16.21
CA ILE A 5 -8.14 0.88 -16.18
C ILE A 5 -7.58 0.47 -17.55
N ILE A 6 -8.11 1.03 -18.66
CA ILE A 6 -7.61 0.76 -20.01
C ILE A 6 -6.15 1.25 -20.15
N LEU A 7 -5.75 2.33 -19.47
CA LEU A 7 -4.39 2.87 -19.50
C LEU A 7 -3.48 2.35 -18.37
N ASN A 8 -3.98 1.42 -17.58
CA ASN A 8 -3.24 0.85 -16.44
C ASN A 8 -2.55 -0.47 -16.82
N SER A 9 -1.80 -0.47 -17.91
CA SER A 9 -1.13 -1.65 -18.48
C SER A 9 0.20 -1.27 -19.12
N ASP A 10 1.00 -2.26 -19.51
CA ASP A 10 2.21 -2.05 -20.28
C ASP A 10 1.90 -1.96 -21.77
N SER A 11 2.71 -1.20 -22.51
CA SER A 11 2.54 -0.89 -23.92
C SER A 11 2.33 -2.14 -24.80
N TYR A 12 3.16 -3.16 -24.65
CA TYR A 12 3.06 -4.39 -25.47
C TYR A 12 1.78 -5.21 -25.23
N LYS A 13 1.06 -4.96 -24.13
CA LYS A 13 -0.21 -5.64 -23.83
C LYS A 13 -1.33 -5.26 -24.82
N TYR A 14 -1.24 -4.07 -25.42
CA TYR A 14 -2.28 -3.61 -26.37
C TYR A 14 -2.27 -4.38 -27.70
N SER A 15 -1.18 -5.06 -28.05
CA SER A 15 -1.09 -5.92 -29.23
C SER A 15 -1.38 -7.40 -28.96
N MET A 16 -1.51 -7.82 -27.70
CA MET A 16 -1.62 -9.24 -27.33
C MET A 16 -2.95 -9.89 -27.77
N PHE A 17 -4.01 -9.13 -27.94
CA PHE A 17 -5.32 -9.66 -28.34
C PHE A 17 -5.29 -10.45 -29.66
N ASN A 18 -4.39 -10.12 -30.57
CA ASN A 18 -4.23 -10.78 -31.87
C ASN A 18 -3.07 -11.80 -31.92
N GLN A 19 -2.41 -12.06 -30.77
CA GLN A 19 -1.28 -13.00 -30.69
C GLN A 19 -1.69 -14.39 -30.20
N TYR A 20 -2.89 -14.53 -29.65
CA TYR A 20 -3.39 -15.81 -29.18
C TYR A 20 -3.77 -16.74 -30.34
N PRO A 21 -3.69 -18.06 -30.17
CA PRO A 21 -4.17 -19.01 -31.17
C PRO A 21 -5.62 -18.77 -31.52
N LYS A 22 -5.98 -18.99 -32.81
CA LYS A 22 -7.36 -18.88 -33.26
C LYS A 22 -8.24 -19.88 -32.48
N GLY A 23 -9.34 -19.40 -31.90
CA GLY A 23 -10.27 -20.21 -31.13
C GLY A 23 -9.94 -20.25 -29.64
N THR A 24 -9.02 -19.41 -29.15
CA THR A 24 -8.83 -19.20 -27.72
C THR A 24 -10.12 -18.63 -27.10
N GLU A 25 -10.65 -19.29 -26.07
CA GLU A 25 -11.89 -18.89 -25.38
C GLU A 25 -11.64 -18.46 -23.93
N ILE A 26 -10.82 -19.23 -23.21
CA ILE A 26 -10.50 -18.97 -21.79
C ILE A 26 -8.99 -18.84 -21.62
N VAL A 27 -8.61 -17.80 -20.89
CA VAL A 27 -7.25 -17.61 -20.39
C VAL A 27 -7.30 -17.52 -18.88
N TYR A 28 -6.58 -18.42 -18.23
CA TYR A 28 -6.46 -18.49 -16.78
C TYR A 28 -5.04 -18.13 -16.39
N SER A 29 -4.90 -17.26 -15.38
CA SER A 29 -3.61 -16.86 -14.84
C SER A 29 -3.64 -16.82 -13.31
N TYR A 30 -2.47 -16.90 -12.69
CA TYR A 30 -2.33 -16.79 -11.25
C TYR A 30 -1.14 -15.92 -10.88
N ILE A 31 -1.18 -15.40 -9.67
CA ILE A 31 -0.09 -14.64 -9.03
C ILE A 31 0.43 -15.46 -7.86
N GLU A 32 1.75 -15.61 -7.79
CA GLU A 32 2.47 -16.23 -6.67
C GLU A 32 3.65 -15.36 -6.23
N SER A 33 4.12 -15.55 -5.02
CA SER A 33 5.42 -15.02 -4.59
C SER A 33 6.54 -15.95 -5.08
N ARG A 34 7.49 -15.40 -5.83
CA ARG A 34 8.69 -16.15 -6.28
C ARG A 34 9.68 -16.42 -5.16
N GLY A 35 9.46 -15.82 -3.99
CA GLY A 35 10.37 -15.86 -2.85
C GLY A 35 11.23 -14.60 -2.74
N GLY A 36 12.20 -14.65 -1.85
CA GLY A 36 13.09 -13.55 -1.51
C GLY A 36 13.77 -13.85 -0.18
N LYS A 37 13.80 -12.87 0.71
CA LYS A 37 14.42 -13.00 2.03
C LYS A 37 13.66 -13.99 2.95
N TRP A 38 12.35 -14.12 2.77
CA TRP A 38 11.45 -14.86 3.65
C TRP A 38 10.82 -16.05 2.94
N ASP A 39 10.51 -17.12 3.68
CA ASP A 39 9.90 -18.34 3.17
C ASP A 39 8.38 -18.24 2.98
N SER A 40 7.78 -17.15 3.45
CA SER A 40 6.36 -16.87 3.34
C SER A 40 6.09 -15.39 3.14
N THR A 41 4.90 -15.06 2.68
CA THR A 41 4.43 -13.69 2.49
C THR A 41 3.12 -13.48 3.24
N LEU A 42 2.91 -12.28 3.75
CA LEU A 42 1.62 -11.83 4.26
C LEU A 42 0.89 -11.10 3.13
N PHE A 43 -0.12 -11.74 2.55
CA PHE A 43 -0.86 -11.23 1.41
C PHE A 43 -1.72 -10.02 1.77
N PHE A 44 -1.61 -8.93 1.00
CA PHE A 44 -2.36 -7.69 1.22
C PHE A 44 -2.43 -6.81 -0.02
N GLY A 45 -3.52 -6.04 -0.19
CA GLY A 45 -3.64 -4.91 -1.12
C GLY A 45 -4.59 -5.08 -2.30
N LEU A 46 -5.01 -6.30 -2.64
CA LEU A 46 -5.88 -6.56 -3.80
C LEU A 46 -7.28 -5.92 -3.66
N GLN A 47 -7.86 -5.96 -2.46
CA GLN A 47 -9.20 -5.41 -2.23
C GLN A 47 -9.28 -3.91 -2.52
N ALA A 48 -8.25 -3.16 -2.15
CA ALA A 48 -8.18 -1.74 -2.45
C ALA A 48 -8.16 -1.49 -3.97
N PHE A 49 -7.35 -2.25 -4.71
CA PHE A 49 -7.30 -2.15 -6.17
C PHE A 49 -8.65 -2.47 -6.83
N ILE A 50 -9.31 -3.54 -6.40
CA ILE A 50 -10.64 -3.90 -6.93
C ILE A 50 -11.62 -2.75 -6.71
N LYS A 51 -11.69 -2.20 -5.49
CA LYS A 51 -12.57 -1.07 -5.16
C LYS A 51 -12.25 0.19 -5.95
N GLU A 52 -10.98 0.41 -6.25
CA GLU A 52 -10.49 1.64 -6.89
C GLU A 52 -10.66 1.63 -8.41
N TYR A 53 -10.50 0.47 -9.05
CA TYR A 53 -10.37 0.38 -10.50
C TYR A 53 -11.35 -0.56 -11.18
N LEU A 54 -11.97 -1.50 -10.46
CA LEU A 54 -12.78 -2.55 -11.08
C LEU A 54 -14.28 -2.47 -10.72
N LEU A 55 -14.66 -1.67 -9.72
CA LEU A 55 -16.05 -1.47 -9.35
C LEU A 55 -16.75 -0.35 -10.13
N ASP A 56 -15.98 0.53 -10.75
CA ASP A 56 -16.51 1.54 -11.65
C ASP A 56 -16.44 1.06 -13.11
N PRO A 57 -17.50 1.26 -13.90
CA PRO A 57 -17.52 0.85 -15.30
C PRO A 57 -16.61 1.74 -16.15
N ILE A 58 -16.00 1.16 -17.18
CA ILE A 58 -15.38 1.95 -18.26
C ILE A 58 -16.46 2.69 -19.03
N THR A 59 -16.12 3.87 -19.52
CA THR A 59 -17.01 4.73 -20.30
C THR A 59 -16.52 4.85 -21.74
N LYS A 60 -17.38 5.37 -22.62
CA LYS A 60 -16.96 5.70 -23.99
C LYS A 60 -15.81 6.72 -24.01
N ASP A 61 -15.85 7.72 -23.13
CA ASP A 61 -14.78 8.72 -23.01
C ASP A 61 -13.45 8.09 -22.59
N ASP A 62 -13.48 7.06 -21.71
CA ASP A 62 -12.28 6.32 -21.32
C ASP A 62 -11.67 5.55 -22.50
N ILE A 63 -12.52 4.96 -23.35
CA ILE A 63 -12.10 4.25 -24.57
C ILE A 63 -11.51 5.25 -25.58
N ASP A 64 -12.20 6.34 -25.86
CA ASP A 64 -11.75 7.36 -26.82
C ASP A 64 -10.43 8.00 -26.39
N PHE A 65 -10.28 8.31 -25.10
CA PHE A 65 -9.06 8.86 -24.55
C PHE A 65 -7.89 7.87 -24.61
N ALA A 66 -8.15 6.60 -24.27
CA ALA A 66 -7.13 5.56 -24.32
C ALA A 66 -6.69 5.29 -25.78
N GLU A 67 -7.64 5.18 -26.72
CA GLU A 67 -7.33 5.00 -28.14
C GLU A 67 -6.42 6.09 -28.69
N ASN A 68 -6.73 7.35 -28.36
CA ASN A 68 -5.91 8.48 -28.80
C ASN A 68 -4.46 8.36 -28.31
N ILE A 69 -4.26 8.02 -27.02
CA ILE A 69 -2.91 7.85 -26.46
C ILE A 69 -2.19 6.67 -27.11
N ILE A 70 -2.84 5.51 -27.17
CA ILE A 70 -2.20 4.26 -27.58
C ILE A 70 -1.83 4.27 -29.07
N LYS A 71 -2.71 4.78 -29.93
CA LYS A 71 -2.41 4.91 -31.37
C LYS A 71 -1.28 5.91 -31.63
N ASN A 72 -1.25 7.04 -30.92
CA ASN A 72 -0.15 8.00 -31.04
C ASN A 72 1.16 7.48 -30.44
N HIS A 73 1.08 6.55 -29.50
CA HIS A 73 2.24 5.84 -28.97
C HIS A 73 2.82 4.80 -29.93
N GLY A 74 2.05 4.39 -30.95
CA GLY A 74 2.49 3.44 -32.00
C GLY A 74 2.02 2.00 -31.79
N GLU A 75 1.12 1.75 -30.83
CA GLU A 75 0.55 0.44 -30.56
C GLU A 75 -0.86 0.30 -31.18
N PRO A 76 -1.28 -0.91 -31.58
CA PRO A 76 -2.65 -1.16 -31.98
C PRO A 76 -3.59 -1.00 -30.78
N PHE A 77 -4.81 -0.58 -31.04
CA PHE A 77 -5.85 -0.46 -30.03
C PHE A 77 -7.06 -1.30 -30.39
N TYR A 78 -7.41 -2.25 -29.53
CA TYR A 78 -8.53 -3.17 -29.76
C TYR A 78 -9.86 -2.50 -29.35
N ARG A 79 -10.27 -1.47 -30.13
CA ARG A 79 -11.49 -0.70 -29.88
C ARG A 79 -12.73 -1.57 -29.79
N GLU A 80 -12.91 -2.50 -30.76
CA GLU A 80 -14.07 -3.39 -30.81
C GLU A 80 -14.22 -4.24 -29.54
N GLY A 81 -13.12 -4.70 -28.96
CA GLY A 81 -13.12 -5.45 -27.69
C GLY A 81 -13.59 -4.61 -26.51
N TRP A 82 -13.15 -3.36 -26.41
CA TRP A 82 -13.58 -2.45 -25.37
C TRP A 82 -15.04 -2.00 -25.54
N GLU A 83 -15.48 -1.69 -26.75
CA GLU A 83 -16.88 -1.37 -27.05
C GLU A 83 -17.79 -2.56 -26.77
N TYR A 84 -17.36 -3.79 -27.05
CA TYR A 84 -18.11 -4.99 -26.68
C TYR A 84 -18.32 -5.11 -25.16
N ILE A 85 -17.32 -4.78 -24.35
CA ILE A 85 -17.45 -4.75 -22.89
C ILE A 85 -18.43 -3.64 -22.47
N LEU A 86 -18.32 -2.46 -23.07
CA LEU A 86 -19.23 -1.36 -22.79
C LEU A 86 -20.69 -1.74 -23.07
N ASP A 87 -20.96 -2.32 -24.25
CA ASP A 87 -22.31 -2.61 -24.71
C ASP A 87 -22.94 -3.81 -23.99
N LYS A 88 -22.18 -4.89 -23.80
CA LYS A 88 -22.71 -6.14 -23.25
C LYS A 88 -22.70 -6.18 -21.72
N TYR A 89 -21.70 -5.56 -21.11
CA TYR A 89 -21.47 -5.62 -19.65
C TYR A 89 -21.61 -4.26 -18.99
N ASN A 90 -22.19 -3.26 -19.69
CA ASN A 90 -22.33 -1.90 -19.18
C ASN A 90 -20.98 -1.31 -18.69
N GLY A 91 -19.87 -1.70 -19.31
CA GLY A 91 -18.53 -1.23 -18.96
C GLY A 91 -17.84 -1.99 -17.84
N PHE A 92 -18.47 -2.98 -17.22
CA PHE A 92 -17.81 -3.84 -16.23
C PHE A 92 -17.00 -4.94 -16.90
N LEU A 93 -15.79 -5.18 -16.39
CA LEU A 93 -14.89 -6.17 -17.00
C LEU A 93 -15.37 -7.59 -16.73
N PRO A 94 -15.60 -8.44 -17.75
CA PRO A 94 -16.06 -9.81 -17.59
C PRO A 94 -14.92 -10.75 -17.17
N VAL A 95 -14.47 -10.60 -15.93
CA VAL A 95 -13.43 -11.42 -15.31
C VAL A 95 -13.88 -11.89 -13.93
N VAL A 96 -13.38 -13.04 -13.51
CA VAL A 96 -13.47 -13.48 -12.13
C VAL A 96 -12.08 -13.49 -11.51
N ILE A 97 -11.96 -12.85 -10.35
CA ILE A 97 -10.73 -12.81 -9.55
C ILE A 97 -11.01 -13.51 -8.24
N LYS A 98 -10.20 -14.51 -7.90
CA LYS A 98 -10.23 -15.20 -6.61
C LYS A 98 -8.88 -15.04 -5.94
N ALA A 99 -8.87 -14.86 -4.63
CA ALA A 99 -7.64 -14.68 -3.86
C ALA A 99 -7.74 -15.36 -2.49
N VAL A 100 -6.59 -15.62 -1.88
CA VAL A 100 -6.57 -15.92 -0.44
C VAL A 100 -7.04 -14.69 0.33
N PRO A 101 -7.66 -14.84 1.51
CA PRO A 101 -8.03 -13.69 2.33
C PRO A 101 -6.80 -12.83 2.66
N GLU A 102 -6.95 -11.50 2.56
CA GLU A 102 -5.89 -10.59 2.97
C GLU A 102 -5.57 -10.72 4.46
N GLY A 103 -4.31 -10.57 4.83
CA GLY A 103 -3.81 -10.90 6.16
C GLY A 103 -3.36 -12.36 6.32
N THR A 104 -3.57 -13.21 5.32
CA THR A 104 -3.13 -14.61 5.35
C THR A 104 -1.63 -14.72 5.07
N ILE A 105 -0.94 -15.51 5.89
CA ILE A 105 0.46 -15.88 5.65
C ILE A 105 0.49 -17.08 4.71
N VAL A 106 1.11 -16.91 3.56
CA VAL A 106 1.18 -17.91 2.50
C VAL A 106 2.64 -18.24 2.21
N PRO A 107 3.04 -19.53 2.23
CA PRO A 107 4.38 -19.91 1.81
C PRO A 107 4.66 -19.46 0.37
N VAL A 108 5.90 -19.08 0.08
CA VAL A 108 6.33 -18.72 -1.29
C VAL A 108 6.04 -19.85 -2.27
N LYS A 109 5.88 -19.52 -3.55
CA LYS A 109 5.51 -20.47 -4.63
C LYS A 109 4.13 -21.11 -4.46
N ASN A 110 3.25 -20.48 -3.68
CA ASN A 110 1.83 -20.82 -3.62
C ASN A 110 0.99 -19.70 -4.23
N VAL A 111 -0.17 -20.07 -4.75
CA VAL A 111 -1.09 -19.16 -5.42
C VAL A 111 -1.69 -18.17 -4.41
N LEU A 112 -1.56 -16.89 -4.70
CA LEU A 112 -2.15 -15.78 -3.95
C LEU A 112 -3.48 -15.32 -4.59
N VAL A 113 -3.47 -15.17 -5.92
CA VAL A 113 -4.58 -14.66 -6.71
C VAL A 113 -4.70 -15.48 -7.98
N THR A 114 -5.92 -15.73 -8.42
CA THR A 114 -6.23 -16.27 -9.75
C THR A 114 -7.14 -15.30 -10.49
N ILE A 115 -7.02 -15.26 -11.80
CA ILE A 115 -7.88 -14.48 -12.70
C ILE A 115 -8.18 -15.27 -13.96
N GLU A 116 -9.43 -15.21 -14.40
CA GLU A 116 -9.89 -15.76 -15.68
C GLU A 116 -10.97 -14.86 -16.29
N ASN A 117 -11.10 -14.86 -17.60
CA ASN A 117 -12.21 -14.20 -18.27
C ASN A 117 -13.49 -15.05 -18.17
N THR A 118 -14.64 -14.38 -18.06
CA THR A 118 -15.97 -15.05 -18.00
C THR A 118 -16.73 -15.04 -19.33
N ASP A 119 -16.16 -14.38 -20.34
CA ASP A 119 -16.68 -14.34 -21.70
C ASP A 119 -15.56 -14.69 -22.70
N SER A 120 -15.84 -15.62 -23.62
CA SER A 120 -14.87 -16.10 -24.59
C SER A 120 -14.34 -15.02 -25.54
N LYS A 121 -15.10 -13.95 -25.82
CA LYS A 121 -14.62 -12.80 -26.59
C LYS A 121 -13.68 -11.89 -25.83
N CYS A 122 -13.60 -12.05 -24.51
CA CYS A 122 -12.78 -11.24 -23.62
C CYS A 122 -11.54 -12.00 -23.08
N PHE A 123 -11.11 -13.09 -23.77
CA PHE A 123 -9.95 -13.91 -23.39
C PHE A 123 -8.66 -13.10 -23.19
N TRP A 124 -8.50 -12.01 -23.90
CA TRP A 124 -7.34 -11.12 -23.86
C TRP A 124 -7.24 -10.30 -22.57
N LEU A 125 -8.33 -10.12 -21.81
CA LEU A 125 -8.36 -9.30 -20.58
C LEU A 125 -7.48 -9.85 -19.48
N THR A 126 -7.40 -11.17 -19.32
CA THR A 126 -6.67 -11.81 -18.22
C THR A 126 -5.21 -11.35 -18.18
N THR A 127 -4.52 -11.43 -19.32
CA THR A 127 -3.13 -10.97 -19.40
C THR A 127 -2.99 -9.45 -19.53
N PHE A 128 -4.02 -8.78 -20.05
CA PHE A 128 -4.04 -7.31 -20.10
C PHE A 128 -3.99 -6.68 -18.70
N LEU A 129 -4.68 -7.28 -17.73
CA LEU A 129 -4.73 -6.80 -16.34
C LEU A 129 -3.49 -7.15 -15.49
N GLU A 130 -2.56 -7.94 -16.02
CA GLU A 130 -1.38 -8.40 -15.29
C GLU A 130 -0.60 -7.27 -14.61
N THR A 131 -0.24 -6.23 -15.35
CA THR A 131 0.56 -5.11 -14.85
C THR A 131 -0.10 -4.43 -13.65
N ALA A 132 -1.39 -4.17 -13.75
CA ALA A 132 -2.16 -3.53 -12.70
C ALA A 132 -2.29 -4.43 -11.46
N LEU A 133 -2.62 -5.72 -11.66
CA LEU A 133 -2.76 -6.69 -10.57
C LEU A 133 -1.44 -6.98 -9.87
N LEU A 134 -0.33 -7.13 -10.60
CA LEU A 134 0.98 -7.32 -10.00
C LEU A 134 1.36 -6.13 -9.12
N ARG A 135 1.20 -4.90 -9.63
CA ARG A 135 1.47 -3.69 -8.86
C ARG A 135 0.60 -3.57 -7.61
N ALA A 136 -0.67 -3.96 -7.70
CA ALA A 136 -1.61 -3.97 -6.58
C ALA A 136 -1.21 -4.95 -5.47
N VAL A 137 -0.50 -6.03 -5.81
CA VAL A 137 -0.19 -7.13 -4.89
C VAL A 137 1.23 -7.06 -4.35
N TRP A 138 2.26 -6.83 -5.19
CA TRP A 138 3.64 -7.03 -4.76
C TRP A 138 4.10 -6.04 -3.69
N TYR A 139 3.80 -4.75 -3.85
CA TYR A 139 4.27 -3.71 -2.94
C TYR A 139 3.63 -3.81 -1.55
N PRO A 140 2.29 -3.81 -1.40
CA PRO A 140 1.67 -3.94 -0.09
C PRO A 140 1.96 -5.29 0.57
N THR A 141 2.01 -6.39 -0.18
CA THR A 141 2.40 -7.70 0.36
C THR A 141 3.84 -7.68 0.87
N THR A 142 4.76 -7.02 0.17
CA THR A 142 6.16 -6.88 0.63
C THR A 142 6.25 -6.07 1.92
N VAL A 143 5.55 -4.93 2.02
CA VAL A 143 5.54 -4.11 3.22
C VAL A 143 4.91 -4.86 4.40
N ALA A 144 3.75 -5.49 4.20
CA ALA A 144 3.09 -6.28 5.23
C ALA A 144 3.96 -7.45 5.71
N THR A 145 4.64 -8.14 4.79
CA THR A 145 5.56 -9.24 5.12
C THR A 145 6.75 -8.74 5.94
N ASN A 146 7.40 -7.65 5.54
CA ASN A 146 8.52 -7.09 6.29
C ASN A 146 8.10 -6.62 7.69
N SER A 147 6.93 -5.99 7.82
CA SER A 147 6.35 -5.62 9.11
C SER A 147 6.09 -6.86 9.98
N TYR A 148 5.51 -7.91 9.41
CA TYR A 148 5.23 -9.16 10.11
C TYR A 148 6.51 -9.85 10.63
N GLU A 149 7.53 -9.96 9.80
CA GLU A 149 8.80 -10.55 10.18
C GLU A 149 9.53 -9.69 11.23
N SER A 150 9.43 -8.38 11.13
CA SER A 150 9.91 -7.46 12.17
C SER A 150 9.17 -7.68 13.49
N LYS A 151 7.84 -7.87 13.46
CA LYS A 151 7.02 -8.15 14.64
C LYS A 151 7.49 -9.43 15.35
N LYS A 152 7.80 -10.49 14.62
CA LYS A 152 8.34 -11.75 15.17
C LYS A 152 9.67 -11.53 15.91
N ILE A 153 10.58 -10.75 15.32
CA ILE A 153 11.87 -10.44 15.92
C ILE A 153 11.70 -9.62 17.19
N ILE A 154 10.89 -8.57 17.16
CA ILE A 154 10.64 -7.70 18.30
C ILE A 154 9.96 -8.49 19.43
N LEU A 155 8.94 -9.28 19.11
CA LEU A 155 8.22 -10.09 20.10
C LEU A 155 9.17 -11.05 20.84
N LYS A 156 10.05 -11.74 20.13
CA LYS A 156 11.07 -12.62 20.70
C LYS A 156 11.93 -11.93 21.77
N TRP A 157 12.23 -10.63 21.57
CA TRP A 157 13.03 -9.87 22.52
C TRP A 157 12.19 -9.29 23.66
N LEU A 158 10.96 -8.90 23.41
CA LEU A 158 10.03 -8.47 24.46
C LEU A 158 9.72 -9.61 25.44
N GLU A 159 9.59 -10.85 24.96
CA GLU A 159 9.43 -12.04 25.82
C GLU A 159 10.61 -12.26 26.77
N LYS A 160 11.81 -11.83 26.40
CA LYS A 160 13.02 -11.96 27.22
C LYS A 160 13.25 -10.79 28.16
N ASN A 161 13.03 -9.57 27.70
CA ASN A 161 13.54 -8.36 28.36
C ASN A 161 12.46 -7.28 28.59
N GLY A 162 11.20 -7.54 28.26
CA GLY A 162 10.15 -6.54 28.32
C GLY A 162 8.76 -7.13 28.54
N ASN A 163 7.76 -6.40 28.07
CA ASN A 163 6.37 -6.82 28.13
C ASN A 163 5.84 -7.15 26.73
N PRO A 164 5.54 -8.41 26.39
CA PRO A 164 5.00 -8.81 25.10
C PRO A 164 3.71 -8.08 24.70
N SER A 165 2.90 -7.62 25.65
CA SER A 165 1.65 -6.89 25.35
C SER A 165 1.85 -5.53 24.69
N ASP A 166 3.08 -4.99 24.73
CA ASP A 166 3.41 -3.71 24.11
C ASP A 166 3.72 -3.81 22.62
N ILE A 167 3.69 -5.00 22.06
CA ILE A 167 4.17 -5.30 20.68
C ILE A 167 3.56 -4.40 19.63
N ASP A 168 2.28 -4.05 19.74
CA ASP A 168 1.54 -3.31 18.72
C ASP A 168 2.07 -1.89 18.47
N PHE A 169 2.82 -1.32 19.43
CA PHE A 169 3.42 0.01 19.34
C PHE A 169 4.96 0.00 19.27
N ARG A 170 5.60 -1.18 19.05
CA ARG A 170 7.07 -1.29 19.07
C ARG A 170 7.74 -1.06 17.72
N LEU A 171 6.97 -0.85 16.67
CA LEU A 171 7.46 -0.36 15.37
C LEU A 171 6.50 0.69 14.85
N HIS A 172 7.02 1.89 14.62
CA HIS A 172 6.25 3.05 14.20
C HIS A 172 6.53 3.38 12.74
N ASP A 173 5.50 3.70 11.95
CA ASP A 173 5.63 4.07 10.55
C ASP A 173 5.87 5.58 10.39
N PHE A 174 7.08 5.95 9.97
CA PHE A 174 7.48 7.29 9.51
C PHE A 174 7.77 7.33 8.00
N GLY A 175 7.31 6.33 7.26
CA GLY A 175 7.68 6.10 5.86
C GLY A 175 6.98 7.00 4.85
N ALA A 176 6.05 7.87 5.25
CA ALA A 176 5.30 8.70 4.31
C ALA A 176 6.19 9.52 3.36
N ARG A 177 7.27 10.11 3.88
CA ARG A 177 8.26 10.88 3.09
C ARG A 177 9.28 10.02 2.36
N GLY A 178 9.32 8.72 2.63
CA GLY A 178 10.29 7.78 2.05
C GLY A 178 9.83 7.11 0.76
N VAL A 179 8.60 7.37 0.31
CA VAL A 179 8.02 6.82 -0.92
C VAL A 179 7.72 7.93 -1.93
N SER A 180 7.48 7.53 -3.19
CA SER A 180 7.45 8.45 -4.33
C SER A 180 6.10 9.13 -4.59
N SER A 181 5.02 8.68 -3.94
CA SER A 181 3.68 9.27 -4.14
C SER A 181 2.80 9.14 -2.91
N LEU A 182 1.73 9.94 -2.84
CA LEU A 182 0.71 9.84 -1.81
C LEU A 182 0.02 8.48 -1.81
N GLU A 183 -0.21 7.89 -2.98
CA GLU A 183 -0.79 6.55 -3.13
C GLU A 183 0.13 5.48 -2.55
N SER A 184 1.43 5.51 -2.87
CA SER A 184 2.42 4.58 -2.30
C SER A 184 2.51 4.72 -0.79
N SER A 185 2.43 5.96 -0.26
CA SER A 185 2.37 6.23 1.18
C SER A 185 1.13 5.61 1.82
N GLY A 186 -0.04 5.79 1.18
CA GLY A 186 -1.30 5.21 1.65
C GLY A 186 -1.28 3.69 1.68
N ILE A 187 -0.90 3.07 0.57
CA ILE A 187 -0.84 1.61 0.41
C ILE A 187 0.18 0.99 1.39
N GLY A 188 1.40 1.55 1.44
CA GLY A 188 2.46 1.06 2.33
C GLY A 188 2.12 1.24 3.80
N GLY A 189 1.57 2.40 4.17
CA GLY A 189 1.11 2.67 5.54
C GLY A 189 -0.01 1.72 5.98
N ALA A 190 -1.01 1.47 5.13
CA ALA A 190 -2.06 0.51 5.43
C ALA A 190 -1.52 -0.93 5.58
N ALA A 191 -0.54 -1.31 4.76
CA ALA A 191 0.12 -2.61 4.86
C ALA A 191 0.89 -2.78 6.18
N HIS A 192 1.55 -1.71 6.69
CA HIS A 192 2.17 -1.72 8.02
C HIS A 192 1.13 -1.91 9.13
N LEU A 193 -0.03 -1.26 9.01
CA LEU A 193 -1.12 -1.35 10.00
C LEU A 193 -1.79 -2.74 10.09
N VAL A 194 -1.48 -3.67 9.21
CA VAL A 194 -1.87 -5.08 9.38
C VAL A 194 -1.19 -5.72 10.59
N ASN A 195 -0.02 -5.22 10.98
CA ASN A 195 0.82 -5.81 12.03
C ASN A 195 1.00 -4.92 13.26
N PHE A 196 1.02 -3.60 13.09
CA PHE A 196 1.32 -2.62 14.15
C PHE A 196 0.28 -1.51 14.17
N MET A 197 0.20 -0.82 15.30
CA MET A 197 -0.73 0.30 15.50
C MET A 197 -0.04 1.66 15.57
N GLY A 198 1.30 1.70 15.64
CA GLY A 198 2.05 2.95 15.67
C GLY A 198 2.29 3.54 14.29
N THR A 199 1.84 4.77 14.03
CA THR A 199 2.04 5.44 12.74
C THR A 199 1.91 6.96 12.81
N ASP A 200 2.80 7.65 12.10
CA ASP A 200 2.68 9.08 11.76
C ASP A 200 2.20 9.26 10.31
N ASN A 201 1.96 8.17 9.59
CA ASN A 201 1.56 8.18 8.20
C ASN A 201 0.04 8.35 8.06
N ILE A 202 -0.42 9.59 7.95
CA ILE A 202 -1.85 9.91 7.80
C ILE A 202 -2.44 9.33 6.51
N ALA A 203 -1.66 9.26 5.42
CA ALA A 203 -2.14 8.65 4.19
C ALA A 203 -2.48 7.17 4.37
N GLY A 204 -1.72 6.43 5.19
CA GLY A 204 -2.00 5.04 5.56
C GLY A 204 -3.32 4.88 6.31
N LEU A 205 -3.60 5.76 7.27
CA LEU A 205 -4.88 5.78 8.00
C LEU A 205 -6.06 6.06 7.06
N CYS A 206 -5.93 7.07 6.20
CA CYS A 206 -6.97 7.42 5.22
C CYS A 206 -7.23 6.26 4.26
N PHE A 207 -6.18 5.61 3.77
CA PHE A 207 -6.28 4.46 2.87
C PHE A 207 -6.97 3.27 3.55
N ALA A 208 -6.55 2.89 4.76
CA ALA A 208 -7.17 1.83 5.53
C ALA A 208 -8.67 2.09 5.75
N ARG A 209 -9.04 3.32 6.11
CA ARG A 209 -10.43 3.71 6.31
C ARG A 209 -11.25 3.64 5.02
N SER A 210 -10.71 4.11 3.89
CA SER A 210 -11.43 4.20 2.62
C SER A 210 -11.68 2.83 1.99
N TYR A 211 -10.70 1.93 2.05
CA TYR A 211 -10.77 0.68 1.32
C TYR A 211 -11.10 -0.55 2.20
N TYR A 212 -10.84 -0.49 3.49
CA TYR A 212 -11.00 -1.63 4.41
C TYR A 212 -12.10 -1.45 5.46
N ASN A 213 -12.90 -0.37 5.35
CA ASN A 213 -13.96 -0.02 6.31
C ASN A 213 -13.47 0.01 7.76
N GLY A 214 -12.19 0.20 7.95
CA GLY A 214 -11.58 0.29 9.26
C GLY A 214 -12.02 1.58 9.99
N GLY A 215 -12.12 1.51 11.31
CA GLY A 215 -12.07 2.72 12.14
C GLY A 215 -10.68 3.37 12.04
N ILE A 216 -10.25 4.03 13.10
CA ILE A 216 -8.86 4.46 13.22
C ILE A 216 -8.00 3.24 13.56
N ALA A 217 -7.19 2.81 12.60
CA ALA A 217 -6.38 1.59 12.69
C ALA A 217 -4.99 1.81 13.29
N GLY A 218 -4.58 3.08 13.51
CA GLY A 218 -3.26 3.40 14.03
C GLY A 218 -3.27 4.71 14.82
N PHE A 219 -2.25 4.88 15.66
CA PHE A 219 -2.16 5.95 16.63
C PHE A 219 -0.75 6.53 16.64
N SER A 220 -0.67 7.78 17.12
CA SER A 220 0.58 8.48 17.41
C SER A 220 0.45 9.27 18.70
N VAL A 221 1.52 9.92 19.08
CA VAL A 221 1.60 10.82 20.24
C VAL A 221 2.10 12.19 19.79
N PRO A 222 1.82 13.28 20.52
CA PRO A 222 2.46 14.55 20.27
C PRO A 222 3.98 14.40 20.27
N ALA A 223 4.63 14.85 19.19
CA ALA A 223 6.07 14.69 18.99
C ALA A 223 6.69 16.02 18.54
N MET A 224 7.94 16.24 18.95
CA MET A 224 8.74 17.40 18.52
C MET A 224 9.49 17.07 17.21
N GLU A 225 9.91 18.14 16.55
CA GLU A 225 10.85 18.09 15.44
C GLU A 225 12.03 19.01 15.76
N HIS A 226 13.20 18.78 15.16
CA HIS A 226 14.37 19.63 15.37
C HIS A 226 14.10 21.11 15.15
N SER A 227 13.27 21.47 14.17
CA SER A 227 12.89 22.86 13.88
C SER A 227 12.18 23.53 15.08
N THR A 228 11.35 22.78 15.80
CA THR A 228 10.62 23.32 16.98
C THR A 228 11.50 23.42 18.21
N VAL A 229 12.59 22.67 18.30
CA VAL A 229 13.59 22.80 19.37
C VAL A 229 14.58 23.93 19.07
N THR A 230 15.14 23.90 17.85
CA THR A 230 16.18 24.88 17.45
C THR A 230 15.67 26.31 17.35
N SER A 231 14.36 26.51 17.13
CA SER A 231 13.74 27.84 17.14
C SER A 231 13.81 28.55 18.51
N TRP A 232 13.96 27.80 19.60
CA TRP A 232 14.20 28.37 20.95
C TRP A 232 15.63 28.82 21.16
N GLY A 233 16.56 28.33 20.34
CA GLY A 233 17.98 28.57 20.49
C GLY A 233 18.62 27.61 21.53
N ARG A 234 19.96 27.49 21.42
CA ARG A 234 20.73 26.52 22.23
C ARG A 234 20.58 26.70 23.73
N ASP A 235 20.52 27.94 24.17
CA ASP A 235 20.50 28.25 25.58
C ASP A 235 19.14 28.01 26.26
N ASN A 236 18.07 27.97 25.43
CA ASN A 236 16.68 27.74 25.86
C ASN A 236 16.15 26.36 25.46
N GLU A 237 17.05 25.40 25.19
CA GLU A 237 16.65 24.03 24.82
C GLU A 237 15.72 23.38 25.85
N VAL A 238 16.02 23.57 27.16
CA VAL A 238 15.20 23.04 28.27
C VAL A 238 13.80 23.65 28.26
N ASP A 239 13.69 24.94 27.99
CA ASP A 239 12.37 25.62 27.92
C ASP A 239 11.50 25.04 26.81
N SER A 240 12.09 24.60 25.70
CA SER A 240 11.37 23.89 24.63
C SER A 240 10.77 22.57 25.14
N TYR A 241 11.50 21.83 25.96
CA TYR A 241 11.04 20.57 26.58
C TYR A 241 9.92 20.82 27.58
N CYS A 242 10.10 21.78 28.48
CA CYS A 242 9.06 22.22 29.43
C CYS A 242 7.79 22.62 28.69
N ASN A 243 7.90 23.42 27.61
CA ASN A 243 6.77 23.83 26.80
C ASN A 243 6.02 22.61 26.19
N MET A 244 6.74 21.62 25.67
CA MET A 244 6.13 20.40 25.14
C MET A 244 5.35 19.63 26.19
N ILE A 245 5.93 19.44 27.37
CA ILE A 245 5.31 18.72 28.50
C ILE A 245 4.10 19.50 29.03
N CYS A 246 4.23 20.80 29.26
CA CYS A 246 3.17 21.63 29.80
C CYS A 246 1.95 21.74 28.88
N ASN A 247 2.16 21.73 27.57
CA ASN A 247 1.06 21.76 26.60
C ASN A 247 0.38 20.38 26.41
N ASN A 248 0.97 19.29 26.91
CA ASN A 248 0.44 17.94 26.78
C ASN A 248 0.41 17.19 28.13
N PRO A 249 -0.23 17.73 29.18
CA PRO A 249 -0.09 17.27 30.56
C PRO A 249 -0.63 15.86 30.83
N ASN A 250 -1.52 15.34 29.95
CA ASN A 250 -2.16 14.03 30.11
C ASN A 250 -1.80 13.06 28.98
N SER A 251 -0.70 13.31 28.29
CA SER A 251 -0.28 12.51 27.13
C SER A 251 1.17 12.05 27.27
N THR A 252 1.45 10.89 26.69
CA THR A 252 2.84 10.56 26.36
C THR A 252 3.31 11.50 25.27
N VAL A 253 4.53 12.04 25.39
CA VAL A 253 5.13 12.93 24.40
C VAL A 253 6.46 12.36 23.92
N SER A 254 6.81 12.61 22.68
CA SER A 254 8.11 12.30 22.09
C SER A 254 8.94 13.58 21.98
N ILE A 255 10.08 13.64 22.65
CA ILE A 255 10.92 14.83 22.71
C ILE A 255 12.22 14.61 21.95
N VAL A 256 12.50 15.47 20.96
CA VAL A 256 13.77 15.50 20.22
C VAL A 256 14.85 16.08 21.13
N SER A 257 15.87 15.27 21.43
CA SER A 257 16.86 15.58 22.45
C SER A 257 18.30 15.70 21.91
N ASP A 258 18.50 15.53 20.63
CA ASP A 258 19.81 15.52 19.95
C ASP A 258 20.07 16.75 19.08
N SER A 259 19.31 17.84 19.30
CA SER A 259 19.46 19.08 18.53
C SER A 259 20.84 19.72 18.72
N TYR A 260 21.41 19.60 19.92
CA TYR A 260 22.71 20.19 20.27
C TYR A 260 23.65 19.22 20.98
N ASP A 261 23.21 18.61 22.09
CA ASP A 261 24.00 17.69 22.91
C ASP A 261 23.09 16.76 23.68
N ILE A 262 23.01 15.50 23.24
CA ILE A 262 22.14 14.48 23.85
C ILE A 262 22.52 14.17 25.31
N TYR A 263 23.80 14.23 25.66
CA TYR A 263 24.21 13.97 27.04
C TYR A 263 23.79 15.08 28.00
N ARG A 264 23.84 16.33 27.51
CA ARG A 264 23.28 17.48 28.25
C ARG A 264 21.77 17.37 28.39
N ALA A 265 21.06 16.96 27.35
CA ALA A 265 19.62 16.73 27.42
C ALA A 265 19.27 15.64 28.45
N CYS A 266 19.98 14.51 28.48
CA CYS A 266 19.79 13.47 29.48
C CYS A 266 20.02 13.97 30.92
N HIS A 267 20.99 14.87 31.10
CA HIS A 267 21.21 15.50 32.40
C HIS A 267 20.01 16.36 32.81
N TYR A 268 19.42 17.11 31.92
CA TYR A 268 18.22 17.91 32.19
C TYR A 268 17.03 17.05 32.62
N TYR A 269 16.79 15.91 31.96
CA TYR A 269 15.72 14.98 32.34
C TYR A 269 15.91 14.41 33.76
N GLY A 270 17.12 14.21 34.17
CA GLY A 270 17.43 13.68 35.50
C GLY A 270 17.47 14.70 36.63
N SER A 271 17.59 15.99 36.34
CA SER A 271 17.84 17.03 37.33
C SER A 271 16.89 18.22 37.33
N VAL A 272 16.20 18.46 36.21
CA VAL A 272 15.38 19.66 36.02
C VAL A 272 13.92 19.32 35.67
N LEU A 273 13.70 18.26 34.90
CA LEU A 273 12.37 17.77 34.47
C LEU A 273 11.97 16.54 35.29
#